data_89c98adde5c563e5a8235168403b86f7
#
_entry.id   89c98adde5c563e5a8235168403b86f7
#
_cell.length_a   1.000
_cell.length_b   1.000
_cell.length_c   1.000
_cell.angle_alpha   90.00
_cell.angle_beta   90.00
_cell.angle_gamma   90.00
#
_symmetry.space_group_name_H-M   'P 1'
#
loop_
_entity.id
_entity.type
_entity.pdbx_description
1 polymer ?
#
loop_
_entity_poly.entity_id
_entity_poly.type
_entity_poly.pdbx_seq_one_letter_code
_entity_poly.pdbx_strand_id
1 'polypeptide(L)'
;MVSYNESIYYDRAFHSQDIAGSIAWARANHKGGILSAAEFSAIESGLEKVEKEWAAGTFKIIPGVDEDIHTANERRLGELIGKEIGGKLHTGRSRNEQVATDMRMWLRDELRKIETYLSDFLRVIAARAEKEVDYVMPGYTHLQRAQPIRWSHWMLSYGMAFASDLERLREVIARVNLSPLGCGALAGNPFNIDRQMMAKELGFEGLLWNSMAAVSSRDFVVEALQWGATLMGHMSRWAEDLIIYRYFLFL
;
A
#
# COMPACT_ATOMS: atom_id res chain seq x y z
N MET A 1 19.91 14.23 16.91
CA MET A 1 19.93 12.95 16.14
C MET A 1 18.58 12.26 16.17
N VAL A 2 17.88 12.16 17.31
CA VAL A 2 16.55 11.54 17.40
C VAL A 2 15.59 12.13 16.36
N SER A 3 15.41 13.44 16.33
CA SER A 3 14.51 14.15 15.40
C SER A 3 14.84 13.97 13.90
N TYR A 4 16.05 13.51 13.56
CA TYR A 4 16.44 13.24 12.18
C TYR A 4 16.08 11.82 11.73
N ASN A 5 16.15 10.85 12.64
CA ASN A 5 15.92 9.44 12.35
C ASN A 5 14.48 9.00 12.64
N GLU A 6 13.73 9.78 13.42
CA GLU A 6 12.39 9.44 13.88
C GLU A 6 11.40 9.43 12.70
N SER A 7 10.73 8.30 12.50
CA SER A 7 9.73 8.09 11.43
C SER A 7 8.33 7.82 11.93
N ILE A 8 8.13 7.65 13.25
CA ILE A 8 6.85 7.24 13.85
C ILE A 8 5.64 8.09 13.40
N TYR A 9 5.84 9.38 13.14
CA TYR A 9 4.76 10.27 12.70
C TYR A 9 4.24 9.97 11.30
N TYR A 10 5.04 9.28 10.48
CA TYR A 10 4.70 8.85 9.12
C TYR A 10 4.32 7.37 9.10
N ASP A 11 5.17 6.50 9.63
CA ASP A 11 5.06 5.05 9.51
C ASP A 11 4.03 4.42 10.44
N ARG A 12 3.50 5.17 11.44
CA ARG A 12 2.31 4.75 12.21
C ARG A 12 1.12 4.36 11.33
N ALA A 13 1.09 4.81 10.07
CA ALA A 13 0.10 4.39 9.09
C ALA A 13 0.18 2.89 8.77
N PHE A 14 1.31 2.23 9.07
CA PHE A 14 1.56 0.82 8.81
C PHE A 14 1.28 -0.08 10.02
N HIS A 15 0.69 0.44 11.10
CA HIS A 15 0.53 -0.33 12.35
C HIS A 15 -0.10 -1.71 12.14
N SER A 16 -1.15 -1.80 11.33
CA SER A 16 -1.82 -3.08 11.04
C SER A 16 -0.95 -4.01 10.22
N GLN A 17 -0.18 -3.50 9.26
CA GLN A 17 0.72 -4.29 8.44
C GLN A 17 1.89 -4.82 9.26
N ASP A 18 2.49 -3.99 10.11
CA ASP A 18 3.56 -4.41 11.01
C ASP A 18 3.10 -5.51 11.98
N ILE A 19 1.91 -5.36 12.55
CA ILE A 19 1.34 -6.36 13.45
C ILE A 19 1.05 -7.67 12.70
N ALA A 20 0.43 -7.62 11.53
CA ALA A 20 0.17 -8.79 10.72
C ALA A 20 1.48 -9.51 10.31
N GLY A 21 2.47 -8.74 9.83
CA GLY A 21 3.80 -9.24 9.49
C GLY A 21 4.50 -9.88 10.69
N SER A 22 4.37 -9.28 11.88
CA SER A 22 4.95 -9.79 13.13
C SER A 22 4.28 -11.08 13.60
N ILE A 23 2.95 -11.21 13.46
CA ILE A 23 2.23 -12.46 13.78
C ILE A 23 2.67 -13.59 12.83
N ALA A 24 2.73 -13.31 11.52
CA ALA A 24 3.17 -14.28 10.53
C ALA A 24 4.62 -14.73 10.79
N TRP A 25 5.49 -13.79 11.18
CA TRP A 25 6.87 -14.07 11.56
C TRP A 25 6.97 -14.97 12.81
N ALA A 26 6.23 -14.62 13.88
CA ALA A 26 6.18 -15.42 15.10
C ALA A 26 5.68 -16.85 14.83
N ARG A 27 4.67 -17.00 13.97
CA ARG A 27 4.13 -18.30 13.54
C ARG A 27 5.15 -19.12 12.78
N ALA A 28 5.92 -18.49 11.90
CA ALA A 28 7.00 -19.15 11.17
C ALA A 28 8.12 -19.60 12.12
N ASN A 29 8.51 -18.76 13.08
CA ASN A 29 9.47 -19.11 14.12
C ASN A 29 8.99 -20.27 15.01
N HIS A 30 7.71 -20.30 15.35
CA HIS A 30 7.13 -21.42 16.09
C HIS A 30 7.18 -22.72 15.28
N LYS A 31 6.79 -22.70 14.01
CA LYS A 31 6.90 -23.87 13.12
C LYS A 31 8.33 -24.34 12.93
N GLY A 32 9.28 -23.42 12.91
CA GLY A 32 10.72 -23.70 12.88
C GLY A 32 11.33 -24.18 14.19
N GLY A 33 10.53 -24.28 15.27
CA GLY A 33 10.99 -24.74 16.59
C GLY A 33 11.77 -23.69 17.38
N ILE A 34 11.79 -22.44 16.96
CA ILE A 34 12.47 -21.32 17.64
C ILE A 34 11.62 -20.79 18.80
N LEU A 35 10.30 -20.71 18.61
CA LEU A 35 9.35 -20.36 19.65
C LEU A 35 8.55 -21.57 20.09
N SER A 36 8.36 -21.74 21.39
CA SER A 36 7.41 -22.71 21.94
C SER A 36 5.95 -22.29 21.61
N ALA A 37 5.02 -23.22 21.71
CA ALA A 37 3.61 -22.96 21.52
C ALA A 37 3.07 -21.90 22.51
N ALA A 38 3.54 -21.90 23.75
CA ALA A 38 3.13 -20.93 24.77
C ALA A 38 3.64 -19.51 24.44
N GLU A 39 4.91 -19.39 23.99
CA GLU A 39 5.50 -18.10 23.58
C GLU A 39 4.81 -17.53 22.34
N PHE A 40 4.57 -18.37 21.33
CA PHE A 40 3.83 -17.95 20.13
C PHE A 40 2.43 -17.46 20.49
N SER A 41 1.66 -18.22 21.29
CA SER A 41 0.31 -17.81 21.70
C SER A 41 0.31 -16.51 22.50
N ALA A 42 1.31 -16.29 23.37
CA ALA A 42 1.46 -15.05 24.12
C ALA A 42 1.76 -13.85 23.18
N ILE A 43 2.67 -14.02 22.20
CA ILE A 43 3.03 -12.99 21.23
C ILE A 43 1.81 -12.65 20.34
N GLU A 44 1.15 -13.66 19.78
CA GLU A 44 -0.02 -13.48 18.92
C GLU A 44 -1.13 -12.71 19.66
N SER A 45 -1.54 -13.18 20.85
CA SER A 45 -2.59 -12.50 21.62
C SER A 45 -2.16 -11.11 22.13
N GLY A 46 -0.87 -10.89 22.37
CA GLY A 46 -0.31 -9.58 22.71
C GLY A 46 -0.41 -8.61 21.55
N LEU A 47 0.00 -9.01 20.36
CA LEU A 47 -0.08 -8.20 19.14
C LEU A 47 -1.52 -7.87 18.74
N GLU A 48 -2.47 -8.82 18.91
CA GLU A 48 -3.89 -8.54 18.69
C GLU A 48 -4.45 -7.48 19.66
N LYS A 49 -3.94 -7.41 20.88
CA LYS A 49 -4.30 -6.33 21.81
C LYS A 49 -3.72 -4.99 21.38
N VAL A 50 -2.46 -4.97 20.91
CA VAL A 50 -1.83 -3.77 20.36
C VAL A 50 -2.63 -3.25 19.18
N GLU A 51 -3.06 -4.12 18.25
CA GLU A 51 -3.91 -3.74 17.13
C GLU A 51 -5.24 -3.11 17.58
N LYS A 52 -5.88 -3.66 18.60
CA LYS A 52 -7.11 -3.08 19.18
C LYS A 52 -6.88 -1.70 19.79
N GLU A 53 -5.72 -1.47 20.40
CA GLU A 53 -5.35 -0.15 20.93
C GLU A 53 -5.18 0.88 19.79
N TRP A 54 -4.55 0.51 18.68
CA TRP A 54 -4.45 1.35 17.48
C TRP A 54 -5.82 1.66 16.88
N ALA A 55 -6.63 0.62 16.65
CA ALA A 55 -7.97 0.76 16.08
C ALA A 55 -8.91 1.63 16.93
N ALA A 56 -8.77 1.56 18.26
CA ALA A 56 -9.54 2.38 19.20
C ALA A 56 -8.95 3.80 19.40
N GLY A 57 -7.79 4.12 18.82
CA GLY A 57 -7.11 5.40 19.04
C GLY A 57 -6.57 5.58 20.47
N THR A 58 -6.36 4.49 21.20
CA THR A 58 -5.90 4.49 22.59
C THR A 58 -4.40 4.18 22.73
N PHE A 59 -3.74 3.75 21.64
CA PHE A 59 -2.32 3.52 21.64
C PHE A 59 -1.54 4.81 21.95
N LYS A 60 -0.58 4.74 22.85
CA LYS A 60 0.23 5.90 23.26
C LYS A 60 1.64 5.79 22.69
N ILE A 61 1.96 6.68 21.76
CA ILE A 61 3.32 6.90 21.28
C ILE A 61 4.09 7.64 22.39
N ILE A 62 5.30 7.17 22.70
CA ILE A 62 6.19 7.78 23.69
C ILE A 62 7.30 8.54 22.94
N PRO A 63 7.24 9.88 22.89
CA PRO A 63 8.27 10.69 22.22
C PRO A 63 9.68 10.41 22.75
N GLY A 64 10.62 10.26 21.82
CA GLY A 64 12.03 9.98 22.15
C GLY A 64 12.33 8.52 22.53
N VAL A 65 11.31 7.66 22.60
CA VAL A 65 11.43 6.21 22.83
C VAL A 65 10.98 5.45 21.59
N ASP A 66 9.82 5.79 21.05
CA ASP A 66 9.24 5.18 19.86
C ASP A 66 9.77 5.93 18.64
N GLU A 67 10.88 5.48 18.06
CA GLU A 67 11.47 6.12 16.88
C GLU A 67 10.72 5.75 15.59
N ASP A 68 10.14 4.55 15.54
CA ASP A 68 9.36 3.99 14.43
C ASP A 68 8.19 3.14 14.93
N ILE A 69 7.29 2.76 14.03
CA ILE A 69 6.11 1.93 14.34
C ILE A 69 6.52 0.55 14.88
N HIS A 70 7.62 0.00 14.40
CA HIS A 70 8.10 -1.31 14.79
C HIS A 70 8.56 -1.29 16.25
N THR A 71 9.35 -0.28 16.64
CA THR A 71 9.80 -0.07 18.02
C THR A 71 8.61 0.16 18.95
N ALA A 72 7.63 0.97 18.52
CA ALA A 72 6.42 1.25 19.28
C ALA A 72 5.61 -0.03 19.57
N ASN A 73 5.36 -0.85 18.54
CA ASN A 73 4.63 -2.10 18.68
C ASN A 73 5.39 -3.12 19.53
N GLU A 74 6.70 -3.28 19.31
CA GLU A 74 7.56 -4.19 20.11
C GLU A 74 7.62 -3.76 21.58
N ARG A 75 7.76 -2.46 21.86
CA ARG A 75 7.70 -1.92 23.24
C ARG A 75 6.38 -2.26 23.89
N ARG A 76 5.25 -1.93 23.22
CA ARG A 76 3.92 -2.19 23.78
C ARG A 76 3.64 -3.67 23.98
N LEU A 77 4.06 -4.50 23.06
CA LEU A 77 4.02 -5.95 23.22
C LEU A 77 4.78 -6.39 24.49
N GLY A 78 6.01 -5.91 24.67
CA GLY A 78 6.83 -6.22 25.85
C GLY A 78 6.20 -5.75 27.17
N GLU A 79 5.44 -4.65 27.17
CA GLU A 79 4.66 -4.20 28.34
C GLU A 79 3.49 -5.15 28.67
N LEU A 80 2.85 -5.74 27.64
CA LEU A 80 1.68 -6.59 27.81
C LEU A 80 2.03 -8.02 28.21
N ILE A 81 3.12 -8.59 27.66
CA ILE A 81 3.45 -10.03 27.82
C ILE A 81 4.79 -10.27 28.53
N GLY A 82 5.47 -9.21 28.92
CA GLY A 82 6.82 -9.26 29.51
C GLY A 82 7.93 -9.15 28.47
N LYS A 83 8.99 -8.41 28.81
CA LYS A 83 10.11 -8.09 27.92
C LYS A 83 10.87 -9.33 27.43
N GLU A 84 10.94 -10.38 28.24
CA GLU A 84 11.65 -11.62 27.89
C GLU A 84 10.97 -12.33 26.72
N ILE A 85 9.65 -12.51 26.76
CA ILE A 85 8.88 -13.15 25.69
C ILE A 85 8.74 -12.19 24.50
N GLY A 86 8.42 -10.92 24.75
CA GLY A 86 8.25 -9.90 23.69
C GLY A 86 9.51 -9.73 22.85
N GLY A 87 10.71 -9.75 23.47
CA GLY A 87 11.98 -9.65 22.76
C GLY A 87 12.29 -10.81 21.82
N LYS A 88 11.68 -11.99 22.02
CA LYS A 88 11.84 -13.15 21.13
C LYS A 88 11.17 -12.94 19.77
N LEU A 89 10.22 -12.01 19.65
CA LEU A 89 9.56 -11.68 18.38
C LEU A 89 10.57 -11.34 17.28
N HIS A 90 11.64 -10.62 17.62
CA HIS A 90 12.63 -10.16 16.63
C HIS A 90 13.65 -11.22 16.25
N THR A 91 13.62 -12.41 16.84
CA THR A 91 14.60 -13.48 16.59
C THR A 91 14.67 -13.82 15.11
N GLY A 92 15.86 -13.69 14.52
CA GLY A 92 16.13 -13.99 13.12
C GLY A 92 15.58 -12.99 12.10
N ARG A 93 14.88 -11.94 12.51
CA ARG A 93 14.34 -10.91 11.61
C ARG A 93 15.26 -9.68 11.55
N SER A 94 15.38 -9.11 10.36
CA SER A 94 16.01 -7.81 10.19
C SER A 94 14.95 -6.70 10.10
N ARG A 95 15.21 -5.55 10.72
CA ARG A 95 14.38 -4.35 10.55
C ARG A 95 14.23 -3.95 9.08
N ASN A 96 15.26 -4.16 8.26
CA ASN A 96 15.24 -3.80 6.85
C ASN A 96 14.20 -4.57 6.03
N GLU A 97 14.09 -5.89 6.21
CA GLU A 97 13.06 -6.69 5.54
C GLU A 97 11.65 -6.41 6.10
N GLN A 98 11.55 -6.15 7.40
CA GLN A 98 10.30 -5.77 8.07
C GLN A 98 9.72 -4.49 7.45
N VAL A 99 10.50 -3.42 7.40
CA VAL A 99 10.11 -2.14 6.77
C VAL A 99 9.70 -2.33 5.31
N ALA A 100 10.47 -3.11 4.53
CA ALA A 100 10.16 -3.37 3.13
C ALA A 100 8.84 -4.15 2.96
N THR A 101 8.56 -5.11 3.85
CA THR A 101 7.33 -5.90 3.84
C THR A 101 6.12 -5.04 4.15
N ASP A 102 6.20 -4.26 5.21
CA ASP A 102 5.08 -3.43 5.68
C ASP A 102 4.72 -2.35 4.67
N MET A 103 5.73 -1.68 4.10
CA MET A 103 5.53 -0.71 3.03
C MET A 103 4.84 -1.34 1.81
N ARG A 104 5.24 -2.57 1.41
CA ARG A 104 4.60 -3.26 0.29
C ARG A 104 3.15 -3.65 0.61
N MET A 105 2.86 -4.15 1.80
CA MET A 105 1.50 -4.48 2.22
C MET A 105 0.62 -3.24 2.25
N TRP A 106 1.07 -2.19 2.91
CA TRP A 106 0.33 -0.93 3.00
C TRP A 106 0.08 -0.32 1.61
N LEU A 107 1.12 -0.18 0.80
CA LEU A 107 0.99 0.39 -0.54
C LEU A 107 0.04 -0.43 -1.42
N ARG A 108 0.15 -1.76 -1.39
CA ARG A 108 -0.78 -2.66 -2.09
C ARG A 108 -2.23 -2.40 -1.67
N ASP A 109 -2.47 -2.30 -0.38
CA ASP A 109 -3.82 -2.13 0.16
C ASP A 109 -4.40 -0.76 -0.21
N GLU A 110 -3.59 0.30 -0.19
CA GLU A 110 -4.01 1.63 -0.65
C GLU A 110 -4.25 1.67 -2.17
N LEU A 111 -3.38 1.07 -2.97
CA LEU A 111 -3.56 0.99 -4.42
C LEU A 111 -4.83 0.21 -4.81
N ARG A 112 -5.19 -0.85 -4.07
CA ARG A 112 -6.46 -1.60 -4.28
C ARG A 112 -7.70 -0.75 -3.98
N LYS A 113 -7.64 0.15 -3.02
CA LYS A 113 -8.72 1.13 -2.79
C LYS A 113 -8.85 2.06 -3.98
N ILE A 114 -7.73 2.56 -4.49
CA ILE A 114 -7.72 3.43 -5.68
C ILE A 114 -8.22 2.67 -6.91
N GLU A 115 -7.86 1.39 -7.08
CA GLU A 115 -8.41 0.53 -8.15
C GLU A 115 -9.95 0.48 -8.11
N THR A 116 -10.51 0.33 -6.91
CA THR A 116 -11.96 0.33 -6.71
C THR A 116 -12.57 1.67 -7.11
N TYR A 117 -12.02 2.78 -6.61
CA TYR A 117 -12.53 4.12 -6.93
C TYR A 117 -12.42 4.45 -8.41
N LEU A 118 -11.31 4.08 -9.06
CA LEU A 118 -11.14 4.32 -10.49
C LEU A 118 -12.10 3.47 -11.33
N SER A 119 -12.36 2.23 -10.92
CA SER A 119 -13.35 1.36 -11.55
C SER A 119 -14.77 1.91 -11.42
N ASP A 120 -15.14 2.43 -10.24
CA ASP A 120 -16.45 3.06 -10.03
C ASP A 120 -16.57 4.35 -10.84
N PHE A 121 -15.52 5.14 -10.93
CA PHE A 121 -15.47 6.35 -11.74
C PHE A 121 -15.68 6.04 -13.24
N LEU A 122 -15.03 5.01 -13.76
CA LEU A 122 -15.24 4.53 -15.13
C LEU A 122 -16.69 4.09 -15.39
N ARG A 123 -17.33 3.41 -14.44
CA ARG A 123 -18.77 3.07 -14.54
C ARG A 123 -19.64 4.32 -14.64
N VAL A 124 -19.34 5.35 -13.86
CA VAL A 124 -20.07 6.63 -13.92
C VAL A 124 -19.88 7.29 -15.30
N ILE A 125 -18.66 7.34 -15.82
CA ILE A 125 -18.38 7.88 -17.15
C ILE A 125 -19.18 7.13 -18.22
N ALA A 126 -19.17 5.80 -18.19
CA ALA A 126 -19.89 4.97 -19.16
C ALA A 126 -21.40 5.20 -19.10
N ALA A 127 -22.00 5.17 -17.91
CA ALA A 127 -23.42 5.39 -17.72
C ALA A 127 -23.86 6.79 -18.16
N ARG A 128 -23.05 7.82 -17.89
CA ARG A 128 -23.29 9.18 -18.35
C ARG A 128 -23.21 9.29 -19.87
N ALA A 129 -22.18 8.69 -20.47
CA ALA A 129 -21.99 8.68 -21.90
C ALA A 129 -23.15 8.00 -22.64
N GLU A 130 -23.67 6.89 -22.12
CA GLU A 130 -24.83 6.20 -22.67
C GLU A 130 -26.10 7.06 -22.57
N LYS A 131 -26.38 7.63 -21.41
CA LYS A 131 -27.58 8.46 -21.16
C LYS A 131 -27.58 9.74 -21.99
N GLU A 132 -26.40 10.32 -22.24
CA GLU A 132 -26.22 11.65 -22.85
C GLU A 132 -25.73 11.54 -24.31
N VAL A 133 -25.96 10.39 -24.97
CA VAL A 133 -25.46 10.10 -26.31
C VAL A 133 -25.93 11.06 -27.40
N ASP A 134 -27.12 11.66 -27.23
CA ASP A 134 -27.71 12.56 -28.23
C ASP A 134 -27.29 14.02 -28.10
N TYR A 135 -26.53 14.38 -27.06
CA TYR A 135 -26.07 15.74 -26.86
C TYR A 135 -24.95 16.08 -27.84
N VAL A 136 -25.23 16.98 -28.76
CA VAL A 136 -24.28 17.51 -29.77
C VAL A 136 -23.58 18.73 -29.22
N MET A 137 -22.28 18.82 -29.42
CA MET A 137 -21.45 19.95 -29.04
C MET A 137 -20.40 20.25 -30.11
N PRO A 138 -19.81 21.46 -30.14
CA PRO A 138 -18.67 21.72 -31.03
C PRO A 138 -17.43 21.00 -30.51
N GLY A 139 -16.73 20.33 -31.40
CA GLY A 139 -15.33 19.94 -31.16
C GLY A 139 -14.41 21.13 -31.34
N TYR A 140 -13.23 21.06 -30.73
CA TYR A 140 -12.24 22.13 -30.77
C TYR A 140 -10.88 21.60 -31.23
N THR A 141 -10.22 22.37 -32.08
CA THR A 141 -8.80 22.28 -32.40
C THR A 141 -8.19 23.68 -32.32
N HIS A 142 -7.00 23.84 -31.79
CA HIS A 142 -6.33 25.14 -31.64
C HIS A 142 -7.20 26.20 -30.93
N LEU A 143 -8.02 25.77 -29.97
CA LEU A 143 -9.03 26.60 -29.28
C LEU A 143 -10.07 27.26 -30.24
N GLN A 144 -10.21 26.74 -31.47
CA GLN A 144 -11.19 27.15 -32.45
C GLN A 144 -12.25 26.06 -32.65
N ARG A 145 -13.49 26.48 -32.92
CA ARG A 145 -14.59 25.56 -33.24
C ARG A 145 -14.24 24.72 -34.49
N ALA A 146 -14.37 23.43 -34.38
CA ALA A 146 -14.14 22.48 -35.47
C ALA A 146 -15.42 21.66 -35.74
N GLN A 147 -15.31 20.37 -36.03
CA GLN A 147 -16.47 19.55 -36.37
C GLN A 147 -17.41 19.38 -35.15
N PRO A 148 -18.72 19.20 -35.40
CA PRO A 148 -19.64 18.76 -34.37
C PRO A 148 -19.23 17.37 -33.83
N ILE A 149 -19.28 17.23 -32.52
CA ILE A 149 -19.08 15.97 -31.85
C ILE A 149 -20.22 15.70 -30.87
N ARG A 150 -20.27 14.52 -30.30
CA ARG A 150 -21.17 14.23 -29.18
C ARG A 150 -20.46 14.47 -27.86
N TRP A 151 -21.20 14.92 -26.88
CA TRP A 151 -20.72 15.04 -25.49
C TRP A 151 -20.16 13.70 -24.97
N SER A 152 -20.87 12.59 -25.27
CA SER A 152 -20.42 11.25 -24.92
C SER A 152 -19.09 10.86 -25.58
N HIS A 153 -18.85 11.28 -26.83
CA HIS A 153 -17.59 11.03 -27.53
C HIS A 153 -16.42 11.75 -26.83
N TRP A 154 -16.60 13.01 -26.48
CA TRP A 154 -15.59 13.75 -25.70
C TRP A 154 -15.36 13.10 -24.33
N MET A 155 -16.42 12.77 -23.57
CA MET A 155 -16.33 12.14 -22.24
C MET A 155 -15.60 10.81 -22.30
N LEU A 156 -15.90 9.96 -23.29
CA LEU A 156 -15.26 8.66 -23.48
C LEU A 156 -13.80 8.78 -23.92
N SER A 157 -13.36 9.88 -24.52
CA SER A 157 -11.93 10.09 -24.81
C SER A 157 -11.08 10.12 -23.55
N TYR A 158 -11.59 10.71 -22.47
CA TYR A 158 -10.99 10.65 -21.14
C TYR A 158 -11.22 9.30 -20.45
N GLY A 159 -12.41 8.70 -20.66
CA GLY A 159 -12.70 7.36 -20.18
C GLY A 159 -11.67 6.34 -20.68
N MET A 160 -11.23 6.41 -21.91
CA MET A 160 -10.19 5.54 -22.47
C MET A 160 -8.82 5.78 -21.81
N ALA A 161 -8.47 7.04 -21.51
CA ALA A 161 -7.25 7.35 -20.77
C ALA A 161 -7.27 6.76 -19.35
N PHE A 162 -8.38 6.91 -18.62
CA PHE A 162 -8.54 6.35 -17.29
C PHE A 162 -8.62 4.81 -17.30
N ALA A 163 -9.16 4.20 -18.34
CA ALA A 163 -9.13 2.74 -18.50
C ALA A 163 -7.69 2.23 -18.63
N SER A 164 -6.87 2.91 -19.43
CA SER A 164 -5.44 2.59 -19.54
C SER A 164 -4.69 2.82 -18.23
N ASP A 165 -5.08 3.85 -17.44
CA ASP A 165 -4.50 4.05 -16.11
C ASP A 165 -4.88 2.93 -15.13
N LEU A 166 -6.10 2.40 -15.22
CA LEU A 166 -6.54 1.25 -14.43
C LEU A 166 -5.74 -0.02 -14.77
N GLU A 167 -5.46 -0.26 -16.06
CA GLU A 167 -4.62 -1.39 -16.49
C GLU A 167 -3.20 -1.26 -15.92
N ARG A 168 -2.58 -0.08 -16.04
CA ARG A 168 -1.26 0.20 -15.45
C ARG A 168 -1.26 0.02 -13.95
N LEU A 169 -2.32 0.47 -13.24
CA LEU A 169 -2.44 0.30 -11.79
C LEU A 169 -2.38 -1.17 -11.38
N ARG A 170 -3.10 -2.03 -12.09
CA ARG A 170 -3.10 -3.48 -11.82
C ARG A 170 -1.73 -4.10 -11.97
N GLU A 171 -0.98 -3.66 -12.97
CA GLU A 171 0.40 -4.09 -13.16
C GLU A 171 1.33 -3.60 -12.03
N VAL A 172 1.15 -2.35 -11.58
CA VAL A 172 1.89 -1.82 -10.42
C VAL A 172 1.56 -2.63 -9.17
N ILE A 173 0.27 -2.91 -8.91
CA ILE A 173 -0.16 -3.74 -7.78
C ILE A 173 0.51 -5.13 -7.82
N ALA A 174 0.55 -5.78 -8.97
CA ALA A 174 1.19 -7.09 -9.12
C ALA A 174 2.69 -7.06 -8.75
N ARG A 175 3.41 -5.99 -9.16
CA ARG A 175 4.83 -5.83 -8.80
C ARG A 175 5.06 -5.44 -7.34
N VAL A 176 4.14 -4.70 -6.73
CA VAL A 176 4.16 -4.39 -5.29
C VAL A 176 3.89 -5.66 -4.47
N ASN A 177 3.01 -6.54 -4.94
CA ASN A 177 2.48 -7.69 -4.20
C ASN A 177 3.41 -8.91 -4.17
N LEU A 178 4.72 -8.68 -3.92
CA LEU A 178 5.74 -9.71 -3.76
C LEU A 178 6.44 -9.55 -2.41
N SER A 179 6.57 -10.66 -1.66
CA SER A 179 7.08 -10.66 -0.29
C SER A 179 8.61 -10.65 -0.21
N PRO A 180 9.22 -9.71 0.51
CA PRO A 180 10.63 -9.76 0.88
C PRO A 180 10.86 -10.47 2.21
N LEU A 181 9.83 -10.80 3.00
CA LEU A 181 9.97 -11.33 4.35
C LEU A 181 10.74 -12.66 4.35
N GLY A 182 11.68 -12.79 5.27
CA GLY A 182 12.63 -13.90 5.35
C GLY A 182 13.93 -13.69 4.56
N CYS A 183 14.14 -12.47 3.98
CA CYS A 183 15.40 -12.13 3.31
C CYS A 183 16.52 -11.72 4.28
N GLY A 184 16.22 -11.44 5.55
CA GLY A 184 17.16 -10.88 6.50
C GLY A 184 17.60 -9.47 6.11
N ALA A 185 18.77 -9.05 6.60
CA ALA A 185 19.33 -7.75 6.23
C ALA A 185 19.84 -7.73 4.77
N LEU A 186 20.39 -8.85 4.28
CA LEU A 186 20.96 -8.98 2.94
C LEU A 186 21.15 -10.45 2.48
N ALA A 187 21.52 -11.36 3.40
CA ALA A 187 22.04 -12.70 3.05
C ALA A 187 20.98 -13.82 3.20
N GLY A 188 19.74 -13.49 3.48
CA GLY A 188 18.68 -14.45 3.80
C GLY A 188 18.64 -14.81 5.27
N ASN A 189 17.80 -15.79 5.62
CA ASN A 189 17.59 -16.25 7.00
C ASN A 189 18.18 -17.65 7.20
N PRO A 190 19.05 -17.87 8.23
CA PRO A 190 19.70 -19.16 8.44
C PRO A 190 18.80 -20.20 9.16
N PHE A 191 17.63 -19.80 9.67
CA PHE A 191 16.75 -20.67 10.46
C PHE A 191 15.75 -21.48 9.61
N ASN A 192 15.92 -21.50 8.29
CA ASN A 192 15.04 -22.23 7.36
C ASN A 192 13.55 -21.90 7.55
N ILE A 193 13.24 -20.62 7.71
CA ILE A 193 11.87 -20.11 7.89
C ILE A 193 11.07 -20.28 6.60
N ASP A 194 9.83 -20.77 6.71
CA ASP A 194 8.93 -20.96 5.60
C ASP A 194 8.40 -19.62 5.04
N ARG A 195 9.14 -19.05 4.09
CA ARG A 195 8.79 -17.80 3.41
C ARG A 195 7.50 -17.89 2.60
N GLN A 196 7.22 -19.06 2.00
CA GLN A 196 6.01 -19.30 1.22
C GLN A 196 4.76 -19.21 2.08
N MET A 197 4.81 -19.84 3.27
CA MET A 197 3.72 -19.76 4.24
C MET A 197 3.43 -18.31 4.65
N MET A 198 4.47 -17.56 5.02
CA MET A 198 4.31 -16.15 5.41
C MET A 198 3.74 -15.30 4.27
N ALA A 199 4.26 -15.45 3.06
CA ALA A 199 3.77 -14.73 1.89
C ALA A 199 2.29 -14.99 1.64
N LYS A 200 1.87 -16.26 1.70
CA LYS A 200 0.47 -16.65 1.53
C LYS A 200 -0.42 -16.07 2.63
N GLU A 201 0.01 -16.13 3.89
CA GLU A 201 -0.72 -15.59 5.03
C GLU A 201 -0.92 -14.08 4.93
N LEU A 202 0.09 -13.35 4.45
CA LEU A 202 0.07 -11.91 4.27
C LEU A 202 -0.57 -11.46 2.94
N GLY A 203 -1.11 -12.41 2.15
CA GLY A 203 -1.80 -12.13 0.90
C GLY A 203 -0.90 -11.68 -0.26
N PHE A 204 0.39 -12.00 -0.20
CA PHE A 204 1.30 -11.80 -1.32
C PHE A 204 1.11 -12.89 -2.39
N GLU A 205 1.28 -12.51 -3.65
CA GLU A 205 1.20 -13.44 -4.80
C GLU A 205 2.45 -14.29 -4.99
N GLY A 206 3.57 -13.86 -4.41
CA GLY A 206 4.84 -14.58 -4.55
C GLY A 206 5.94 -14.00 -3.69
N LEU A 207 7.16 -14.48 -3.93
CA LEU A 207 8.38 -14.10 -3.22
C LEU A 207 9.30 -13.27 -4.10
N LEU A 208 10.00 -12.33 -3.49
CA LEU A 208 11.23 -11.77 -4.06
C LEU A 208 12.39 -12.74 -3.78
N TRP A 209 12.99 -13.26 -4.85
CA TRP A 209 13.93 -14.38 -4.74
C TRP A 209 15.34 -13.96 -4.30
N ASN A 210 15.83 -12.83 -4.80
CA ASN A 210 17.16 -12.35 -4.40
C ASN A 210 17.04 -11.51 -3.14
N SER A 211 17.63 -11.93 -2.04
CA SER A 211 17.49 -11.31 -0.73
C SER A 211 18.05 -9.88 -0.69
N MET A 212 19.14 -9.60 -1.39
CA MET A 212 19.73 -8.24 -1.44
C MET A 212 18.82 -7.28 -2.19
N ALA A 213 18.37 -7.64 -3.39
CA ALA A 213 17.46 -6.83 -4.19
C ALA A 213 16.11 -6.63 -3.48
N ALA A 214 15.58 -7.67 -2.83
CA ALA A 214 14.31 -7.63 -2.11
C ALA A 214 14.29 -6.59 -0.98
N VAL A 215 15.40 -6.46 -0.27
CA VAL A 215 15.52 -5.57 0.89
C VAL A 215 15.94 -4.15 0.48
N SER A 216 16.78 -3.99 -0.55
CA SER A 216 17.34 -2.71 -0.94
C SER A 216 16.42 -1.89 -1.86
N SER A 217 15.68 -2.54 -2.77
CA SER A 217 14.87 -1.84 -3.77
C SER A 217 13.65 -1.11 -3.16
N ARG A 218 13.46 0.12 -3.63
CA ARG A 218 12.26 0.95 -3.38
C ARG A 218 11.60 1.39 -4.69
N ASP A 219 11.97 0.75 -5.81
CA ASP A 219 11.47 1.06 -7.15
C ASP A 219 9.94 0.93 -7.23
N PHE A 220 9.37 -0.01 -6.47
CA PHE A 220 7.91 -0.20 -6.39
C PHE A 220 7.17 1.05 -5.85
N VAL A 221 7.80 1.84 -4.97
CA VAL A 221 7.22 3.12 -4.49
C VAL A 221 7.32 4.17 -5.58
N VAL A 222 8.49 4.27 -6.22
CA VAL A 222 8.73 5.23 -7.31
C VAL A 222 7.75 4.97 -8.46
N GLU A 223 7.55 3.70 -8.84
CA GLU A 223 6.62 3.29 -9.89
C GLU A 223 5.16 3.66 -9.55
N ALA A 224 4.72 3.44 -8.31
CA ALA A 224 3.40 3.84 -7.85
C ALA A 224 3.20 5.37 -7.91
N LEU A 225 4.22 6.15 -7.52
CA LEU A 225 4.18 7.60 -7.61
C LEU A 225 4.17 8.11 -9.06
N GLN A 226 4.94 7.49 -9.96
CA GLN A 226 4.92 7.81 -11.39
C GLN A 226 3.57 7.51 -12.02
N TRP A 227 2.96 6.36 -11.68
CA TRP A 227 1.61 6.03 -12.08
C TRP A 227 0.61 7.10 -11.60
N GLY A 228 0.69 7.46 -10.32
CA GLY A 228 -0.18 8.51 -9.74
C GLY A 228 -0.03 9.86 -10.44
N ALA A 229 1.19 10.26 -10.80
CA ALA A 229 1.45 11.48 -11.55
C ALA A 229 0.79 11.43 -12.95
N THR A 230 0.84 10.27 -13.63
CA THR A 230 0.19 10.07 -14.93
C THR A 230 -1.33 10.22 -14.83
N LEU A 231 -1.96 9.55 -13.85
CA LEU A 231 -3.39 9.66 -13.58
C LEU A 231 -3.80 11.10 -13.30
N MET A 232 -3.05 11.80 -12.45
CA MET A 232 -3.35 13.21 -12.12
C MET A 232 -3.18 14.14 -13.31
N GLY A 233 -2.26 13.83 -14.24
CA GLY A 233 -2.13 14.53 -15.51
C GLY A 233 -3.40 14.39 -16.38
N HIS A 234 -3.99 13.19 -16.47
CA HIS A 234 -5.26 12.97 -17.18
C HIS A 234 -6.42 13.67 -16.48
N MET A 235 -6.51 13.60 -15.15
CA MET A 235 -7.54 14.31 -14.38
C MET A 235 -7.45 15.82 -14.52
N SER A 236 -6.25 16.38 -14.49
CA SER A 236 -6.02 17.82 -14.67
C SER A 236 -6.49 18.31 -16.05
N ARG A 237 -6.13 17.58 -17.11
CA ARG A 237 -6.58 17.91 -18.48
C ARG A 237 -8.10 17.85 -18.62
N TRP A 238 -8.72 16.81 -18.03
CA TRP A 238 -10.18 16.67 -18.06
C TRP A 238 -10.88 17.83 -17.33
N ALA A 239 -10.37 18.18 -16.14
CA ALA A 239 -10.90 19.30 -15.37
C ALA A 239 -10.75 20.64 -16.11
N GLU A 240 -9.61 20.86 -16.77
CA GLU A 240 -9.35 22.07 -17.54
C GLU A 240 -10.30 22.19 -18.75
N ASP A 241 -10.51 21.11 -19.49
CA ASP A 241 -11.48 21.10 -20.60
C ASP A 241 -12.90 21.42 -20.10
N LEU A 242 -13.33 20.90 -18.94
CA LEU A 242 -14.63 21.24 -18.35
C LEU A 242 -14.75 22.72 -18.00
N ILE A 243 -13.66 23.34 -17.49
CA ILE A 243 -13.62 24.77 -17.21
C ILE A 243 -13.77 25.57 -18.51
N ILE A 244 -13.02 25.20 -19.55
CA ILE A 244 -13.07 25.86 -20.87
C ILE A 244 -14.47 25.73 -21.48
N TYR A 245 -15.05 24.53 -21.48
CA TYR A 245 -16.39 24.33 -22.06
C TYR A 245 -17.47 25.04 -21.28
N ARG A 246 -17.40 25.15 -19.97
CA ARG A 246 -18.33 25.94 -19.17
C ARG A 246 -18.28 27.43 -19.55
N TYR A 247 -17.08 27.95 -19.79
CA TYR A 247 -16.91 29.37 -20.12
C TYR A 247 -17.44 29.72 -21.52
N PHE A 248 -17.25 28.83 -22.51
CA PHE A 248 -17.59 29.11 -23.90
C PHE A 248 -18.97 28.63 -24.34
N LEU A 249 -19.60 27.71 -23.64
CA LEU A 249 -20.86 27.09 -24.06
C LEU A 249 -22.09 27.54 -23.27
N PHE A 250 -21.92 28.18 -22.11
CA PHE A 250 -23.03 28.52 -21.22
C PHE A 250 -23.10 30.02 -20.85
N LEU A 251 -22.48 30.87 -21.63
CA LEU A 251 -22.69 32.32 -21.61
C LEU A 251 -23.70 32.74 -22.68
#